data_0e24114f0950e3bfde66fa43f3eaa15f
#
_entry.id   0e24114f0950e3bfde66fa43f3eaa15f
#
_cell.length_a   1.000
_cell.length_b   1.000
_cell.length_c   1.000
_cell.angle_alpha   90.00
_cell.angle_beta   90.00
_cell.angle_gamma   90.00
#
_symmetry.space_group_name_H-M   'P 1'
#
loop_
_entity.id
_entity.type
_entity.pdbx_description
1 polymer ?
#
loop_
_entity_poly.entity_id
_entity_poly.type
_entity_poly.pdbx_seq_one_letter_code
_entity_poly.pdbx_strand_id
1 'polypeptide(L)'
;DGYSDIAFRPGIWYVMPVTRADHMQFVGGIANKSIVQTHLFYLDLMDDIYSTYRAVQPGETPFPFTDVPESRWSYPYIKQLYDAGVVSGMTATTFAPAENMTRAQFVTMLAGLQGADVSAYRTGKFTDVPADAWYAPYVSWAAENGVVYGVSDTAFAPGADISRQDMAVMVYRYAECFGIRLGTDVPPVTFADTGDIAAYALPAVQALQRAGVISGMPDGSFRPREHMTREQACVVLSAL
;
A
#
# COMPACT_ATOMS: atom_id res chain seq x y z
N ASP A 1 24.91 6.71 -31.65
CA ASP A 1 25.10 5.36 -31.12
C ASP A 1 24.90 5.31 -29.60
N GLY A 2 23.80 5.86 -29.08
CA GLY A 2 23.53 5.91 -27.65
C GLY A 2 22.45 4.92 -27.14
N TYR A 3 22.05 3.94 -27.97
CA TYR A 3 20.95 3.02 -27.64
C TYR A 3 21.37 1.54 -27.53
N SER A 4 22.65 1.21 -27.58
CA SER A 4 23.13 -0.17 -27.58
C SER A 4 23.14 -0.84 -26.20
N ASP A 5 22.95 -0.11 -25.11
CA ASP A 5 23.15 -0.63 -23.76
C ASP A 5 21.87 -0.74 -22.91
N ILE A 6 20.68 -0.64 -23.52
CA ILE A 6 19.43 -0.91 -22.79
C ILE A 6 19.21 -2.42 -22.78
N ALA A 7 19.65 -3.08 -21.70
CA ALA A 7 19.34 -4.47 -21.46
C ALA A 7 17.85 -4.61 -21.14
N PHE A 8 17.07 -5.09 -22.11
CA PHE A 8 15.68 -5.45 -21.88
C PHE A 8 15.59 -6.65 -20.93
N ARG A 9 14.99 -6.45 -19.77
CA ARG A 9 14.65 -7.56 -18.89
C ARG A 9 13.28 -8.12 -19.30
N PRO A 10 13.12 -9.43 -19.48
CA PRO A 10 11.83 -10.03 -19.77
C PRO A 10 10.82 -9.68 -18.66
N GLY A 11 9.66 -9.15 -19.06
CA GLY A 11 8.57 -8.78 -18.14
C GLY A 11 8.55 -7.33 -17.66
N ILE A 12 9.53 -6.49 -18.05
CA ILE A 12 9.51 -5.06 -17.75
C ILE A 12 9.36 -4.28 -19.07
N TRP A 13 8.26 -3.55 -19.20
CA TRP A 13 8.00 -2.69 -20.35
C TRP A 13 8.52 -1.28 -20.05
N TYR A 14 9.53 -0.85 -20.79
CA TYR A 14 10.02 0.52 -20.73
C TYR A 14 9.28 1.35 -21.77
N VAL A 15 8.39 2.25 -21.33
CA VAL A 15 7.79 3.25 -22.22
C VAL A 15 8.65 4.50 -22.16
N MET A 16 9.44 4.73 -23.21
CA MET A 16 10.06 6.03 -23.40
C MET A 16 9.06 6.96 -24.10
N PRO A 17 8.76 8.14 -23.55
CA PRO A 17 7.95 9.13 -24.23
C PRO A 17 8.80 9.77 -25.34
N VAL A 18 8.79 9.17 -26.51
CA VAL A 18 9.34 9.81 -27.71
C VAL A 18 8.20 10.55 -28.38
N THR A 19 8.24 11.87 -28.37
CA THR A 19 7.23 12.65 -29.09
C THR A 19 7.46 12.56 -30.58
N ARG A 20 6.39 12.59 -31.38
CA ARG A 20 6.46 12.59 -32.86
C ARG A 20 7.35 13.73 -33.40
N ALA A 21 7.44 14.86 -32.67
CA ALA A 21 8.28 16.00 -33.01
C ALA A 21 9.77 15.68 -32.85
N ASP A 22 10.17 14.97 -31.83
CA ASP A 22 11.59 14.61 -31.61
C ASP A 22 12.08 13.62 -32.66
N HIS A 23 11.21 12.72 -33.12
CA HIS A 23 11.51 11.75 -34.18
C HIS A 23 11.62 12.41 -35.53
N MET A 24 10.79 13.39 -35.83
CA MET A 24 10.85 14.13 -37.12
C MET A 24 12.09 15.05 -37.23
N GLN A 25 12.60 15.57 -36.13
CA GLN A 25 13.87 16.31 -36.13
C GLN A 25 15.07 15.41 -36.44
N PHE A 26 15.06 14.18 -35.94
CA PHE A 26 16.13 13.21 -36.22
C PHE A 26 16.15 12.75 -37.68
N VAL A 27 14.97 12.58 -38.29
CA VAL A 27 14.84 12.12 -39.70
C VAL A 27 15.06 13.23 -40.71
N GLY A 28 14.86 14.50 -40.35
CA GLY A 28 15.03 15.67 -41.26
C GLY A 28 16.41 15.88 -41.80
N GLY A 29 17.45 15.20 -41.30
CA GLY A 29 18.82 15.25 -41.80
C GLY A 29 19.21 14.14 -42.75
N ILE A 30 18.34 13.19 -43.11
CA ILE A 30 18.66 12.02 -43.91
C ILE A 30 17.99 12.13 -45.29
N ALA A 31 18.81 12.39 -46.34
CA ALA A 31 18.36 12.62 -47.71
C ALA A 31 17.91 11.35 -48.49
N ASN A 32 17.65 10.23 -47.85
CA ASN A 32 17.31 8.98 -48.53
C ASN A 32 15.82 8.61 -48.33
N LYS A 33 15.05 8.67 -49.42
CA LYS A 33 13.60 8.35 -49.42
C LYS A 33 13.25 6.96 -48.83
N SER A 34 14.15 5.99 -48.97
CA SER A 34 13.91 4.62 -48.46
C SER A 34 13.91 4.59 -46.94
N ILE A 35 14.80 5.37 -46.31
CA ILE A 35 14.87 5.48 -44.85
C ILE A 35 13.67 6.23 -44.32
N VAL A 36 13.21 7.28 -45.01
CA VAL A 36 11.99 8.03 -44.62
C VAL A 36 10.75 7.14 -44.65
N GLN A 37 10.58 6.29 -45.69
CA GLN A 37 9.48 5.35 -45.77
C GLN A 37 9.51 4.30 -44.66
N THR A 38 10.71 3.77 -44.37
CA THR A 38 10.86 2.81 -43.25
C THR A 38 10.53 3.45 -41.88
N HIS A 39 10.90 4.72 -41.72
CA HIS A 39 10.60 5.46 -40.50
C HIS A 39 9.12 5.80 -40.35
N LEU A 40 8.43 6.16 -41.45
CA LEU A 40 6.97 6.40 -41.41
C LEU A 40 6.22 5.12 -41.09
N PHE A 41 6.61 3.98 -41.65
CA PHE A 41 6.05 2.67 -41.28
C PHE A 41 6.28 2.33 -39.80
N TYR A 42 7.45 2.67 -39.27
CA TYR A 42 7.75 2.48 -37.83
C TYR A 42 6.94 3.39 -36.95
N LEU A 43 6.65 4.62 -37.35
CA LEU A 43 5.78 5.55 -36.62
C LEU A 43 4.33 5.10 -36.63
N ASP A 44 3.82 4.62 -37.78
CA ASP A 44 2.46 4.05 -37.89
C ASP A 44 2.33 2.79 -37.04
N LEU A 45 3.35 1.91 -37.03
CA LEU A 45 3.38 0.73 -36.16
C LEU A 45 3.43 1.10 -34.69
N MET A 46 4.16 2.15 -34.32
CA MET A 46 4.21 2.64 -32.94
C MET A 46 2.90 3.31 -32.53
N ASP A 47 2.24 4.05 -33.43
CA ASP A 47 0.91 4.61 -33.19
C ASP A 47 -0.14 3.49 -33.00
N ASP A 48 -0.06 2.39 -33.76
CA ASP A 48 -0.90 1.20 -33.60
C ASP A 48 -0.59 0.45 -32.29
N ILE A 49 0.68 0.27 -31.95
CA ILE A 49 1.11 -0.33 -30.68
C ILE A 49 0.65 0.55 -29.52
N TYR A 50 0.79 1.88 -29.64
CA TYR A 50 0.41 2.82 -28.58
C TYR A 50 -1.10 2.92 -28.43
N SER A 51 -1.86 2.87 -29.54
CA SER A 51 -3.32 2.84 -29.51
C SER A 51 -3.82 1.51 -28.95
N THR A 52 -3.21 0.38 -29.33
CA THR A 52 -3.48 -0.95 -28.79
C THR A 52 -3.07 -1.04 -27.31
N TYR A 53 -1.92 -0.50 -26.94
CA TYR A 53 -1.48 -0.42 -25.53
C TYR A 53 -2.42 0.47 -24.70
N ARG A 54 -2.88 1.60 -25.23
CA ARG A 54 -3.86 2.47 -24.59
C ARG A 54 -5.25 1.83 -24.48
N ALA A 55 -5.60 0.96 -25.46
CA ALA A 55 -6.83 0.17 -25.41
C ALA A 55 -6.71 -1.05 -24.47
N VAL A 56 -5.48 -1.54 -24.27
CA VAL A 56 -5.11 -2.63 -23.35
C VAL A 56 -4.55 -2.09 -22.03
N GLN A 57 -4.61 -0.77 -21.77
CA GLN A 57 -4.55 -0.35 -20.38
C GLN A 57 -5.61 -1.20 -19.68
N PRO A 58 -5.23 -2.04 -18.71
CA PRO A 58 -6.24 -2.75 -17.94
C PRO A 58 -7.20 -1.66 -17.49
N GLY A 59 -8.39 -1.67 -18.03
CA GLY A 59 -9.42 -0.72 -17.67
C GLY A 59 -9.38 -0.70 -16.16
N GLU A 60 -9.37 0.48 -15.56
CA GLU A 60 -9.34 0.61 -14.11
C GLU A 60 -10.22 -0.49 -13.59
N THR A 61 -9.65 -1.42 -12.83
CA THR A 61 -10.42 -2.58 -12.34
C THR A 61 -11.64 -1.95 -11.71
N PRO A 62 -12.87 -2.16 -12.22
CA PRO A 62 -14.01 -1.37 -11.77
C PRO A 62 -14.04 -1.51 -10.26
N PHE A 63 -13.99 -0.40 -9.55
CA PHE A 63 -14.00 -0.43 -8.09
C PHE A 63 -15.30 -1.11 -7.64
N PRO A 64 -15.27 -2.31 -7.07
CA PRO A 64 -16.44 -3.16 -7.02
C PRO A 64 -17.35 -2.87 -5.82
N PHE A 65 -16.88 -2.06 -4.84
CA PHE A 65 -17.54 -1.95 -3.54
C PHE A 65 -18.66 -0.93 -3.54
N THR A 66 -19.88 -1.40 -3.55
CA THR A 66 -21.10 -0.56 -3.60
C THR A 66 -21.36 0.22 -2.30
N ASP A 67 -20.77 -0.21 -1.19
CA ASP A 67 -20.84 0.43 0.13
C ASP A 67 -19.75 1.49 0.34
N VAL A 68 -18.93 1.76 -0.69
CA VAL A 68 -17.90 2.80 -0.69
C VAL A 68 -18.11 3.72 -1.89
N PRO A 69 -19.17 4.55 -1.91
CA PRO A 69 -19.41 5.50 -2.99
C PRO A 69 -18.30 6.56 -3.05
N GLU A 70 -18.10 7.17 -4.23
CA GLU A 70 -17.08 8.22 -4.44
C GLU A 70 -17.24 9.43 -3.49
N SER A 71 -18.45 9.68 -3.03
CA SER A 71 -18.73 10.74 -2.04
C SER A 71 -18.27 10.39 -0.63
N ARG A 72 -17.87 9.13 -0.37
CA ARG A 72 -17.39 8.75 0.95
C ARG A 72 -15.98 9.30 1.17
N TRP A 73 -15.74 9.90 2.31
CA TRP A 73 -14.45 10.53 2.66
C TRP A 73 -13.25 9.57 2.55
N SER A 74 -13.47 8.29 2.78
CA SER A 74 -12.43 7.23 2.72
C SER A 74 -12.24 6.62 1.33
N TYR A 75 -13.10 6.94 0.35
CA TYR A 75 -13.06 6.38 -1.00
C TYR A 75 -11.66 6.45 -1.65
N PRO A 76 -10.97 7.61 -1.71
CA PRO A 76 -9.69 7.70 -2.41
C PRO A 76 -8.62 6.78 -1.78
N TYR A 77 -8.63 6.62 -0.48
CA TYR A 77 -7.67 5.78 0.25
C TYR A 77 -7.94 4.29 0.06
N ILE A 78 -9.22 3.88 0.11
CA ILE A 78 -9.61 2.49 -0.13
C ILE A 78 -9.33 2.12 -1.58
N LYS A 79 -9.67 3.00 -2.54
CA LYS A 79 -9.40 2.76 -3.96
C LYS A 79 -7.91 2.63 -4.24
N GLN A 80 -7.08 3.51 -3.71
CA GLN A 80 -5.63 3.45 -3.85
C GLN A 80 -5.06 2.11 -3.40
N LEU A 81 -5.44 1.65 -2.21
CA LEU A 81 -4.94 0.38 -1.68
C LEU A 81 -5.56 -0.84 -2.37
N TYR A 82 -6.79 -0.73 -2.87
CA TYR A 82 -7.41 -1.76 -3.70
C TYR A 82 -6.71 -1.91 -5.06
N ASP A 83 -6.45 -0.79 -5.74
CA ASP A 83 -5.73 -0.78 -7.02
C ASP A 83 -4.30 -1.32 -6.88
N ALA A 84 -3.68 -1.09 -5.72
CA ALA A 84 -2.37 -1.65 -5.36
C ALA A 84 -2.41 -3.12 -4.93
N GLY A 85 -3.59 -3.75 -4.82
CA GLY A 85 -3.73 -5.13 -4.35
C GLY A 85 -3.49 -5.34 -2.85
N VAL A 86 -3.42 -4.26 -2.07
CA VAL A 86 -3.16 -4.31 -0.62
C VAL A 86 -4.40 -4.70 0.17
N VAL A 87 -5.58 -4.29 -0.30
CA VAL A 87 -6.86 -4.60 0.34
C VAL A 87 -7.82 -5.29 -0.60
N SER A 88 -8.71 -6.09 -0.01
CA SER A 88 -9.84 -6.72 -0.69
C SER A 88 -11.13 -6.47 0.07
N GLY A 89 -12.27 -6.72 -0.58
CA GLY A 89 -13.58 -6.67 0.07
C GLY A 89 -13.81 -7.82 1.05
N MET A 90 -14.81 -7.65 1.90
CA MET A 90 -15.36 -8.74 2.70
C MET A 90 -16.15 -9.72 1.80
N THR A 91 -16.71 -9.17 0.72
CA THR A 91 -17.32 -9.93 -0.38
C THR A 91 -16.86 -9.34 -1.71
N ALA A 92 -17.32 -9.90 -2.83
CA ALA A 92 -17.00 -9.38 -4.16
C ALA A 92 -17.44 -7.92 -4.38
N THR A 93 -18.46 -7.44 -3.65
CA THR A 93 -19.08 -6.12 -3.84
C THR A 93 -19.19 -5.27 -2.59
N THR A 94 -18.68 -5.75 -1.45
CA THR A 94 -18.79 -5.07 -0.16
C THR A 94 -17.42 -4.98 0.50
N PHE A 95 -17.01 -3.78 0.87
CA PHE A 95 -15.77 -3.51 1.62
C PHE A 95 -15.98 -3.54 3.13
N ALA A 96 -17.16 -3.15 3.60
CA ALA A 96 -17.52 -2.94 5.02
C ALA A 96 -16.63 -1.88 5.72
N PRO A 97 -16.61 -0.62 5.23
CA PRO A 97 -15.66 0.40 5.66
C PRO A 97 -15.77 0.77 7.15
N ALA A 98 -16.98 0.73 7.70
CA ALA A 98 -17.24 1.11 9.10
C ALA A 98 -17.07 -0.04 10.10
N GLU A 99 -16.83 -1.28 9.64
CA GLU A 99 -16.59 -2.38 10.54
C GLU A 99 -15.21 -2.31 11.17
N ASN A 100 -15.10 -2.81 12.41
CA ASN A 100 -13.82 -2.91 13.08
C ASN A 100 -12.88 -3.87 12.35
N MET A 101 -11.61 -3.58 12.42
CA MET A 101 -10.57 -4.41 11.83
C MET A 101 -9.94 -5.31 12.88
N THR A 102 -9.82 -6.60 12.58
CA THR A 102 -9.09 -7.50 13.45
C THR A 102 -7.57 -7.33 13.31
N ARG A 103 -6.84 -7.73 14.34
CA ARG A 103 -5.36 -7.73 14.35
C ARG A 103 -4.79 -8.55 13.20
N ALA A 104 -5.38 -9.71 12.89
CA ALA A 104 -4.95 -10.54 11.76
C ALA A 104 -5.18 -9.85 10.40
N GLN A 105 -6.32 -9.22 10.20
CA GLN A 105 -6.61 -8.46 8.97
C GLN A 105 -5.62 -7.30 8.80
N PHE A 106 -5.29 -6.59 9.86
CA PHE A 106 -4.35 -5.47 9.79
C PHE A 106 -2.94 -5.93 9.39
N VAL A 107 -2.45 -7.01 9.97
CA VAL A 107 -1.15 -7.59 9.61
C VAL A 107 -1.13 -8.05 8.15
N THR A 108 -2.24 -8.60 7.65
CA THR A 108 -2.36 -8.96 6.23
C THR A 108 -2.21 -7.74 5.31
N MET A 109 -2.78 -6.60 5.69
CA MET A 109 -2.61 -5.36 4.93
C MET A 109 -1.16 -4.87 4.95
N LEU A 110 -0.46 -4.96 6.08
CA LEU A 110 0.97 -4.60 6.16
C LEU A 110 1.84 -5.50 5.26
N ALA A 111 1.56 -6.80 5.23
CA ALA A 111 2.25 -7.72 4.33
C ALA A 111 1.95 -7.42 2.86
N GLY A 112 0.69 -7.10 2.54
CA GLY A 112 0.28 -6.66 1.20
C GLY A 112 0.98 -5.36 0.78
N LEU A 113 1.08 -4.38 1.68
CA LEU A 113 1.78 -3.11 1.42
C LEU A 113 3.27 -3.33 1.13
N GLN A 114 3.89 -4.31 1.81
CA GLN A 114 5.28 -4.71 1.56
C GLN A 114 5.45 -5.52 0.25
N GLY A 115 4.37 -6.04 -0.33
CA GLY A 115 4.46 -7.03 -1.41
C GLY A 115 5.13 -8.33 -0.97
N ALA A 116 4.92 -8.72 0.30
CA ALA A 116 5.63 -9.83 0.93
C ALA A 116 5.22 -11.19 0.34
N ASP A 117 6.20 -12.00 -0.07
CA ASP A 117 5.96 -13.41 -0.33
C ASP A 117 5.87 -14.16 1.00
N VAL A 118 4.63 -14.46 1.40
CA VAL A 118 4.37 -15.18 2.65
C VAL A 118 4.32 -16.70 2.48
N SER A 119 4.60 -17.23 1.31
CA SER A 119 4.49 -18.67 0.99
C SER A 119 5.41 -19.56 1.83
N ALA A 120 6.53 -19.03 2.29
CA ALA A 120 7.49 -19.73 3.14
C ALA A 120 7.13 -19.72 4.65
N TYR A 121 6.21 -18.84 5.06
CA TYR A 121 5.84 -18.66 6.47
C TYR A 121 4.67 -19.58 6.83
N ARG A 122 4.93 -20.76 7.37
CA ARG A 122 3.90 -21.78 7.62
C ARG A 122 3.49 -21.93 9.09
N THR A 123 4.43 -21.73 9.99
CA THR A 123 4.21 -21.92 11.44
C THR A 123 4.88 -20.77 12.21
N GLY A 124 4.14 -20.16 13.11
CA GLY A 124 4.64 -19.10 13.97
C GLY A 124 4.75 -19.53 15.43
N LYS A 125 5.25 -18.61 16.24
CA LYS A 125 5.42 -18.81 17.69
C LYS A 125 4.11 -18.75 18.48
N PHE A 126 3.01 -18.28 17.88
CA PHE A 126 1.76 -18.02 18.59
C PHE A 126 0.84 -19.23 18.58
N THR A 127 0.49 -19.71 19.77
CA THR A 127 -0.32 -20.91 19.94
C THR A 127 -1.80 -20.74 19.57
N ASP A 128 -2.27 -19.49 19.54
CA ASP A 128 -3.62 -19.09 19.12
C ASP A 128 -3.73 -18.77 17.62
N VAL A 129 -2.68 -19.09 16.83
CA VAL A 129 -2.65 -18.97 15.38
C VAL A 129 -2.55 -20.35 14.77
N PRO A 130 -3.68 -21.01 14.45
CA PRO A 130 -3.66 -22.33 13.80
C PRO A 130 -2.93 -22.28 12.45
N ALA A 131 -2.13 -23.30 12.15
CA ALA A 131 -1.30 -23.34 10.94
C ALA A 131 -2.11 -23.33 9.62
N ASP A 132 -3.37 -23.78 9.67
CA ASP A 132 -4.33 -23.81 8.57
C ASP A 132 -5.19 -22.54 8.46
N ALA A 133 -5.06 -21.63 9.42
CA ALA A 133 -5.76 -20.35 9.35
C ALA A 133 -5.24 -19.52 8.17
N TRP A 134 -6.14 -18.87 7.43
CA TRP A 134 -5.80 -18.05 6.27
C TRP A 134 -4.79 -16.93 6.57
N TYR A 135 -4.80 -16.44 7.80
CA TYR A 135 -3.90 -15.37 8.27
C TYR A 135 -2.57 -15.88 8.83
N ALA A 136 -2.41 -17.19 9.03
CA ALA A 136 -1.21 -17.76 9.69
C ALA A 136 0.11 -17.37 8.99
N PRO A 137 0.24 -17.42 7.66
CA PRO A 137 1.46 -17.01 6.98
C PRO A 137 1.80 -15.53 7.21
N TYR A 138 0.80 -14.66 7.23
CA TYR A 138 0.98 -13.23 7.42
C TYR A 138 1.40 -12.88 8.84
N VAL A 139 0.79 -13.53 9.85
CA VAL A 139 1.16 -13.35 11.25
C VAL A 139 2.56 -13.88 11.51
N SER A 140 2.93 -15.02 10.92
CA SER A 140 4.29 -15.59 11.03
C SER A 140 5.32 -14.64 10.40
N TRP A 141 5.06 -14.16 9.17
CA TRP A 141 5.89 -13.16 8.52
C TRP A 141 6.10 -11.92 9.39
N ALA A 142 5.03 -11.35 9.94
CA ALA A 142 5.11 -10.15 10.76
C ALA A 142 5.89 -10.37 12.06
N ALA A 143 5.76 -11.55 12.65
CA ALA A 143 6.50 -11.91 13.87
C ALA A 143 8.00 -12.11 13.60
N GLU A 144 8.36 -12.80 12.52
CA GLU A 144 9.74 -13.07 12.15
C GLU A 144 10.47 -11.80 11.71
N ASN A 145 9.76 -10.85 11.08
CA ASN A 145 10.32 -9.56 10.70
C ASN A 145 10.26 -8.50 11.82
N GLY A 146 9.78 -8.85 13.03
CA GLY A 146 9.75 -7.91 14.15
C GLY A 146 8.63 -6.87 14.11
N VAL A 147 7.68 -6.97 13.19
CA VAL A 147 6.53 -6.06 13.07
C VAL A 147 5.55 -6.28 14.24
N VAL A 148 5.40 -7.52 14.69
CA VAL A 148 4.53 -7.86 15.83
C VAL A 148 5.24 -8.77 16.84
N TYR A 149 4.93 -8.57 18.13
CA TYR A 149 5.44 -9.43 19.22
C TYR A 149 4.34 -10.23 19.94
N GLY A 150 3.07 -9.99 19.57
CA GLY A 150 1.91 -10.61 20.22
C GLY A 150 1.32 -9.76 21.34
N VAL A 151 0.27 -10.26 21.96
CA VAL A 151 -0.32 -9.72 23.19
C VAL A 151 0.33 -10.35 24.41
N SER A 152 1.01 -11.50 24.22
CA SER A 152 1.92 -12.16 25.16
C SER A 152 3.00 -12.90 24.36
N ASP A 153 3.93 -13.56 25.03
CA ASP A 153 5.01 -14.32 24.39
C ASP A 153 4.50 -15.42 23.46
N THR A 154 3.30 -15.96 23.74
CA THR A 154 2.73 -17.11 23.02
C THR A 154 1.37 -16.83 22.36
N ALA A 155 0.79 -15.64 22.53
CA ALA A 155 -0.52 -15.28 21.98
C ALA A 155 -0.46 -14.02 21.12
N PHE A 156 -1.12 -14.07 19.95
CA PHE A 156 -1.26 -12.94 19.01
C PHE A 156 -2.62 -12.25 19.11
N ALA A 157 -3.67 -12.97 19.52
CA ALA A 157 -5.08 -12.58 19.51
C ALA A 157 -5.59 -12.19 18.09
N PRO A 158 -5.54 -13.11 17.10
CA PRO A 158 -5.80 -12.78 15.69
C PRO A 158 -7.20 -12.25 15.42
N GLY A 159 -8.21 -12.73 16.16
CA GLY A 159 -9.61 -12.32 16.03
C GLY A 159 -9.99 -11.09 16.86
N ALA A 160 -9.11 -10.56 17.69
CA ALA A 160 -9.41 -9.36 18.47
C ALA A 160 -9.37 -8.12 17.55
N ASP A 161 -10.29 -7.19 17.77
CA ASP A 161 -10.27 -5.88 17.12
C ASP A 161 -9.01 -5.12 17.51
N ILE A 162 -8.34 -4.52 16.51
CA ILE A 162 -7.12 -3.77 16.76
C ILE A 162 -7.43 -2.41 17.37
N SER A 163 -6.77 -2.08 18.48
CA SER A 163 -6.88 -0.74 19.06
C SER A 163 -6.04 0.28 18.29
N ARG A 164 -6.40 1.56 18.40
CA ARG A 164 -5.65 2.64 17.75
C ARG A 164 -4.19 2.70 18.21
N GLN A 165 -3.91 2.48 19.49
CA GLN A 165 -2.53 2.44 19.99
C GLN A 165 -1.76 1.22 19.48
N ASP A 166 -2.38 0.04 19.40
CA ASP A 166 -1.70 -1.15 18.89
C ASP A 166 -1.43 -1.06 17.38
N MET A 167 -2.38 -0.50 16.64
CA MET A 167 -2.17 -0.16 15.23
C MET A 167 -0.94 0.76 15.08
N ALA A 168 -0.85 1.83 15.88
CA ALA A 168 0.29 2.74 15.82
C ALA A 168 1.62 2.01 16.10
N VAL A 169 1.66 1.10 17.05
CA VAL A 169 2.86 0.29 17.33
C VAL A 169 3.23 -0.61 16.15
N MET A 170 2.26 -1.28 15.52
CA MET A 170 2.54 -2.14 14.37
C MET A 170 3.05 -1.35 13.18
N VAL A 171 2.44 -0.19 12.88
CA VAL A 171 2.86 0.70 11.78
C VAL A 171 4.25 1.28 12.03
N TYR A 172 4.54 1.73 13.24
CA TYR A 172 5.85 2.26 13.61
C TYR A 172 6.94 1.21 13.45
N ARG A 173 6.73 0.00 13.98
CA ARG A 173 7.68 -1.11 13.83
C ARG A 173 7.84 -1.53 12.37
N TYR A 174 6.76 -1.56 11.61
CA TYR A 174 6.81 -1.81 10.18
C TYR A 174 7.72 -0.80 9.48
N ALA A 175 7.55 0.49 9.76
CA ALA A 175 8.41 1.53 9.19
C ALA A 175 9.88 1.33 9.57
N GLU A 176 10.18 1.02 10.84
CA GLU A 176 11.55 0.73 11.29
C GLU A 176 12.15 -0.51 10.62
N CYS A 177 11.40 -1.61 10.55
CA CYS A 177 11.88 -2.88 9.98
C CYS A 177 12.20 -2.79 8.49
N PHE A 178 11.45 -1.98 7.75
CA PHE A 178 11.59 -1.84 6.29
C PHE A 178 12.23 -0.52 5.86
N GLY A 179 12.79 0.25 6.80
CA GLY A 179 13.57 1.44 6.51
C GLY A 179 12.74 2.61 5.95
N ILE A 180 11.43 2.64 6.23
CA ILE A 180 10.55 3.74 5.84
C ILE A 180 10.88 4.93 6.74
N ARG A 181 11.30 6.03 6.16
CA ARG A 181 11.63 7.25 6.90
C ARG A 181 10.34 7.99 7.27
N LEU A 182 10.03 7.97 8.54
CA LEU A 182 8.96 8.80 9.08
C LEU A 182 9.43 10.25 9.15
N GLY A 183 8.70 11.15 8.49
CA GLY A 183 8.94 12.58 8.52
C GLY A 183 8.77 13.18 9.92
N THR A 184 9.19 14.41 10.10
CA THR A 184 9.00 15.18 11.34
C THR A 184 8.41 16.56 11.05
N ASP A 185 7.69 16.67 9.94
CA ASP A 185 7.26 17.95 9.38
C ASP A 185 6.03 18.53 10.10
N VAL A 186 5.28 17.66 10.80
CA VAL A 186 4.14 18.09 11.60
C VAL A 186 4.60 18.46 13.02
N PRO A 187 4.23 19.63 13.54
CA PRO A 187 4.53 20.01 14.92
C PRO A 187 4.02 18.96 15.91
N PRO A 188 4.76 18.68 16.99
CA PRO A 188 4.32 17.72 18.00
C PRO A 188 3.03 18.19 18.68
N VAL A 189 2.09 17.28 18.83
CA VAL A 189 0.81 17.51 19.51
C VAL A 189 0.79 16.68 20.79
N THR A 190 0.36 17.31 21.89
CA THR A 190 0.02 16.59 23.11
C THR A 190 -1.49 16.34 23.10
N PHE A 191 -1.88 15.08 23.02
CA PHE A 191 -3.30 14.72 23.06
C PHE A 191 -3.90 14.91 24.46
N ALA A 192 -5.17 15.29 24.52
CA ALA A 192 -5.87 15.52 25.79
C ALA A 192 -5.87 14.28 26.70
N ASP A 193 -5.82 13.10 26.10
CA ASP A 193 -5.81 11.78 26.76
C ASP A 193 -4.43 11.09 26.67
N THR A 194 -3.33 11.84 26.52
CA THR A 194 -1.98 11.27 26.46
C THR A 194 -1.67 10.33 27.62
N GLY A 195 -2.23 10.59 28.81
CA GLY A 195 -2.07 9.73 30.00
C GLY A 195 -2.73 8.35 29.89
N ASP A 196 -3.69 8.18 28.94
CA ASP A 196 -4.36 6.89 28.68
C ASP A 196 -3.62 6.04 27.65
N ILE A 197 -2.65 6.63 26.92
CA ILE A 197 -1.81 5.90 25.99
C ILE A 197 -0.85 5.01 26.78
N ALA A 198 -0.87 3.71 26.48
CA ALA A 198 0.05 2.78 27.15
C ALA A 198 1.52 3.16 26.89
N ALA A 199 2.35 2.99 27.91
CA ALA A 199 3.76 3.38 27.83
C ALA A 199 4.52 2.77 26.64
N TYR A 200 4.16 1.53 26.24
CA TYR A 200 4.77 0.87 25.08
C TYR A 200 4.37 1.51 23.74
N ALA A 201 3.22 2.18 23.68
CA ALA A 201 2.66 2.75 22.46
C ALA A 201 3.00 4.24 22.28
N LEU A 202 3.29 4.95 23.37
CA LEU A 202 3.50 6.39 23.33
C LEU A 202 4.58 6.85 22.33
N PRO A 203 5.77 6.21 22.23
CA PRO A 203 6.77 6.59 21.24
C PRO A 203 6.26 6.43 19.80
N ALA A 204 5.55 5.35 19.51
CA ALA A 204 4.99 5.08 18.19
C ALA A 204 3.91 6.12 17.81
N VAL A 205 3.00 6.42 18.73
CA VAL A 205 1.97 7.45 18.52
C VAL A 205 2.58 8.80 18.24
N GLN A 206 3.60 9.20 19.01
CA GLN A 206 4.30 10.49 18.82
C GLN A 206 5.04 10.54 17.47
N ALA A 207 5.75 9.47 17.10
CA ALA A 207 6.48 9.41 15.84
C ALA A 207 5.55 9.51 14.64
N LEU A 208 4.46 8.72 14.62
CA LEU A 208 3.49 8.73 13.54
C LEU A 208 2.68 10.03 13.46
N GLN A 209 2.39 10.66 14.60
CA GLN A 209 1.76 11.99 14.63
C GLN A 209 2.67 13.04 13.99
N ARG A 210 3.96 13.06 14.32
CA ARG A 210 4.92 13.99 13.72
C ARG A 210 5.17 13.74 12.24
N ALA A 211 5.02 12.50 11.80
CA ALA A 211 5.08 12.13 10.39
C ALA A 211 3.79 12.46 9.61
N GLY A 212 2.71 12.90 10.29
CA GLY A 212 1.42 13.16 9.67
C GLY A 212 0.64 11.89 9.28
N VAL A 213 1.12 10.71 9.68
CA VAL A 213 0.48 9.41 9.38
C VAL A 213 -0.79 9.22 10.22
N ILE A 214 -0.78 9.72 11.45
CA ILE A 214 -1.96 9.72 12.32
C ILE A 214 -2.24 11.12 12.85
N SER A 215 -3.51 11.37 13.14
CA SER A 215 -3.98 12.58 13.80
C SER A 215 -4.88 12.24 14.98
N GLY A 216 -5.11 13.21 15.85
CA GLY A 216 -6.11 13.12 16.91
C GLY A 216 -7.53 13.31 16.38
N MET A 217 -8.48 13.21 17.30
CA MET A 217 -9.89 13.52 17.07
C MET A 217 -10.11 15.03 17.17
N PRO A 218 -11.25 15.56 16.65
CA PRO A 218 -11.57 16.99 16.72
C PRO A 218 -11.61 17.57 18.15
N ASP A 219 -11.83 16.73 19.16
CA ASP A 219 -11.81 17.10 20.58
C ASP A 219 -10.38 17.14 21.17
N GLY A 220 -9.35 16.92 20.37
CA GLY A 220 -7.95 16.90 20.77
C GLY A 220 -7.50 15.58 21.41
N SER A 221 -8.36 14.57 21.52
CA SER A 221 -7.99 13.24 22.03
C SER A 221 -7.37 12.35 20.97
N PHE A 222 -6.62 11.32 21.38
CA PHE A 222 -6.12 10.24 20.50
C PHE A 222 -7.04 9.01 20.53
N ARG A 223 -7.66 8.75 21.65
CA ARG A 223 -8.53 7.59 21.94
C ARG A 223 -7.80 6.26 21.77
N PRO A 224 -6.75 5.99 22.55
CA PRO A 224 -5.82 4.89 22.33
C PRO A 224 -6.46 3.50 22.34
N ARG A 225 -7.52 3.33 23.11
CA ARG A 225 -8.22 2.03 23.31
C ARG A 225 -9.40 1.82 22.37
N GLU A 226 -9.82 2.85 21.62
CA GLU A 226 -10.85 2.66 20.59
C GLU A 226 -10.35 1.76 19.47
N HIS A 227 -11.26 0.97 18.90
CA HIS A 227 -10.93 0.08 17.81
C HIS A 227 -10.87 0.84 16.48
N MET A 228 -10.01 0.38 15.60
CA MET A 228 -9.88 0.93 14.26
C MET A 228 -10.91 0.31 13.33
N THR A 229 -11.58 1.16 12.55
CA THR A 229 -12.39 0.67 11.44
C THR A 229 -11.52 0.35 10.22
N ARG A 230 -12.07 -0.45 9.30
CA ARG A 230 -11.38 -0.84 8.06
C ARG A 230 -11.01 0.37 7.20
N GLU A 231 -11.88 1.37 7.09
CA GLU A 231 -11.58 2.59 6.35
C GLU A 231 -10.49 3.45 7.02
N GLN A 232 -10.49 3.54 8.36
CA GLN A 232 -9.44 4.26 9.09
C GLN A 232 -8.07 3.60 8.90
N ALA A 233 -8.02 2.28 8.88
CA ALA A 233 -6.79 1.56 8.58
C ALA A 233 -6.26 1.88 7.16
N CYS A 234 -7.15 1.98 6.17
CA CYS A 234 -6.75 2.40 4.82
C CYS A 234 -6.13 3.80 4.80
N VAL A 235 -6.69 4.75 5.54
CA VAL A 235 -6.11 6.11 5.63
C VAL A 235 -4.70 6.09 6.19
N VAL A 236 -4.49 5.36 7.29
CA VAL A 236 -3.17 5.26 7.92
C VAL A 236 -2.15 4.62 6.98
N LEU A 237 -2.50 3.53 6.31
CA LEU A 237 -1.58 2.81 5.43
C LEU A 237 -1.31 3.55 4.11
N SER A 238 -2.25 4.35 3.62
CA SER A 238 -2.03 5.18 2.42
C SER A 238 -1.12 6.39 2.68
N ALA A 239 -0.83 6.70 3.94
CA ALA A 239 0.06 7.79 4.34
C ALA A 239 1.52 7.33 4.56
N LEU A 240 1.82 6.05 4.35
CA LEU A 240 3.16 5.46 4.42
C LEU A 240 3.83 5.41 3.05
#